data_08eff170dd3a2952e8b3ad397c1e33d0
#
_entry.id   08eff170dd3a2952e8b3ad397c1e33d0
#
_cell.length_a   1.000
_cell.length_b   1.000
_cell.length_c   1.000
_cell.angle_alpha   90.00
_cell.angle_beta   90.00
_cell.angle_gamma   90.00
#
_symmetry.space_group_name_H-M   'P 1'
#
loop_
_entity.id
_entity.type
_entity.pdbx_description
1 polymer ?
#
loop_
_entity_poly.entity_id
_entity_poly.type
_entity_poly.pdbx_seq_one_letter_code
_entity_poly.pdbx_strand_id
1 'polypeptide(L)'
;MPGPTVDFWNERFRTGTTGWDRGAVHPRLQQQLGDGTLKPCRILVPGCGAGHEVLALATAGFDVTALDYADEAVQRVRTRLAASGLRAEVVQADVRNWQPAQPFDAVWEQTCLCALYPDDWPRYGAQLHRWLAPGGWLHVLFMQVPRPGAAQGWVEGPPYHCDINAMRAVFPATHWRWPKPPYAQIAHGDGPQFELGLVLERTPG
;
A
#
# COMPACT_ATOMS: atom_id res chain seq x y z
N MET A 1 -10.23 -16.90 -10.71
CA MET A 1 -9.84 -16.19 -11.96
C MET A 1 -8.52 -15.49 -11.68
N PRO A 2 -7.60 -15.38 -12.63
CA PRO A 2 -6.41 -14.58 -12.39
C PRO A 2 -6.82 -13.12 -12.16
N GLY A 3 -6.12 -12.45 -11.22
CA GLY A 3 -6.34 -11.03 -10.93
C GLY A 3 -5.92 -10.09 -12.07
N PRO A 4 -5.98 -8.77 -11.87
CA PRO A 4 -5.57 -7.80 -12.87
C PRO A 4 -4.12 -8.00 -13.32
N THR A 5 -3.89 -7.89 -14.64
CA THR A 5 -2.56 -8.02 -15.24
C THR A 5 -1.81 -6.68 -15.24
N VAL A 6 -0.51 -6.70 -15.56
CA VAL A 6 0.27 -5.47 -15.75
C VAL A 6 -0.31 -4.58 -16.84
N ASP A 7 -0.82 -5.18 -17.95
CA ASP A 7 -1.43 -4.43 -19.05
C ASP A 7 -2.72 -3.71 -18.61
N PHE A 8 -3.52 -4.34 -17.74
CA PHE A 8 -4.70 -3.71 -17.14
C PHE A 8 -4.33 -2.43 -16.39
N TRP A 9 -3.25 -2.43 -15.61
CA TRP A 9 -2.82 -1.25 -14.86
C TRP A 9 -2.18 -0.20 -15.77
N ASN A 10 -1.32 -0.60 -16.69
CA ASN A 10 -0.71 0.31 -17.68
C ASN A 10 -1.77 1.05 -18.49
N GLU A 11 -2.82 0.34 -18.94
CA GLU A 11 -3.93 0.96 -19.67
C GLU A 11 -4.64 2.01 -18.81
N ARG A 12 -4.93 1.71 -17.54
CA ARG A 12 -5.59 2.66 -16.64
C ARG A 12 -4.76 3.91 -16.37
N PHE A 13 -3.46 3.75 -16.17
CA PHE A 13 -2.56 4.90 -16.03
C PHE A 13 -2.49 5.73 -17.32
N ARG A 14 -2.43 5.09 -18.50
CA ARG A 14 -2.37 5.77 -19.80
C ARG A 14 -3.64 6.54 -20.12
N THR A 15 -4.79 5.97 -19.82
CA THR A 15 -6.10 6.59 -20.08
C THR A 15 -6.56 7.55 -19.00
N GLY A 16 -5.85 7.65 -17.87
CA GLY A 16 -6.25 8.46 -16.72
C GLY A 16 -7.45 7.88 -15.96
N THR A 17 -7.79 6.61 -16.18
CA THR A 17 -8.87 5.91 -15.46
C THR A 17 -8.37 5.38 -14.10
N THR A 18 -7.91 6.29 -13.25
CA THR A 18 -7.24 6.01 -11.97
C THR A 18 -8.12 6.41 -10.78
N GLY A 19 -9.33 5.85 -10.69
CA GLY A 19 -10.31 6.21 -9.65
C GLY A 19 -9.85 5.96 -8.19
N TRP A 20 -8.75 5.27 -7.99
CA TRP A 20 -8.09 5.11 -6.68
C TRP A 20 -7.13 6.26 -6.34
N ASP A 21 -6.70 7.05 -7.35
CA ASP A 21 -5.77 8.16 -7.18
C ASP A 21 -6.52 9.38 -6.65
N ARG A 22 -6.17 9.83 -5.46
CA ARG A 22 -6.74 11.01 -4.81
C ARG A 22 -6.23 12.32 -5.41
N GLY A 23 -5.26 12.28 -6.33
CA GLY A 23 -4.58 13.47 -6.85
C GLY A 23 -3.71 14.21 -5.83
N ALA A 24 -3.58 13.69 -4.62
CA ALA A 24 -2.86 14.28 -3.49
C ALA A 24 -2.33 13.20 -2.54
N VAL A 25 -1.45 13.62 -1.64
CA VAL A 25 -0.96 12.79 -0.52
C VAL A 25 -2.12 12.37 0.38
N HIS A 26 -2.13 11.11 0.79
CA HIS A 26 -3.17 10.56 1.65
C HIS A 26 -3.25 11.31 3.00
N PRO A 27 -4.46 11.69 3.48
CA PRO A 27 -4.61 12.47 4.72
C PRO A 27 -3.98 11.81 5.95
N ARG A 28 -4.01 10.47 6.01
CA ARG A 28 -3.39 9.72 7.11
C ARG A 28 -1.87 9.85 7.11
N LEU A 29 -1.23 9.85 5.93
CA LEU A 29 0.22 10.08 5.84
C LEU A 29 0.55 11.51 6.26
N GLN A 30 -0.19 12.49 5.77
CA GLN A 30 0.00 13.90 6.19
C GLN A 30 -0.12 14.07 7.70
N GLN A 31 -1.13 13.44 8.32
CA GLN A 31 -1.30 13.46 9.76
C GLN A 31 -0.08 12.86 10.48
N GLN A 32 0.36 11.65 10.09
CA GLN A 32 1.46 10.95 10.77
C GLN A 32 2.82 11.65 10.60
N LEU A 33 3.03 12.31 9.46
CA LEU A 33 4.20 13.17 9.26
C LEU A 33 4.12 14.44 10.13
N GLY A 34 2.94 15.06 10.20
CA GLY A 34 2.71 16.30 10.95
C GLY A 34 2.79 16.13 12.47
N ASP A 35 2.29 15.01 13.00
CA ASP A 35 2.30 14.72 14.44
C ASP A 35 3.56 13.95 14.89
N GLY A 36 4.45 13.59 13.95
CA GLY A 36 5.70 12.87 14.23
C GLY A 36 5.53 11.41 14.61
N THR A 37 4.35 10.83 14.37
CA THR A 37 4.10 9.38 14.56
C THR A 37 4.92 8.54 13.59
N LEU A 38 5.08 9.02 12.35
CA LEU A 38 5.97 8.44 11.35
C LEU A 38 7.19 9.34 11.17
N LYS A 39 8.37 8.85 11.53
CA LYS A 39 9.64 9.58 11.51
C LYS A 39 10.54 9.10 10.36
N PRO A 40 11.44 9.95 9.84
CA PRO A 40 12.37 9.56 8.81
C PRO A 40 13.12 8.27 9.13
N CYS A 41 13.03 7.32 8.21
CA CYS A 41 13.62 5.99 8.28
C CYS A 41 13.71 5.40 6.87
N ARG A 42 14.19 4.19 6.73
CA ARG A 42 14.16 3.46 5.47
C ARG A 42 12.76 2.87 5.25
N ILE A 43 12.05 3.36 4.23
CA ILE A 43 10.64 3.03 4.01
C ILE A 43 10.36 2.53 2.58
N LEU A 44 9.48 1.51 2.48
CA LEU A 44 8.98 0.99 1.22
C LEU A 44 7.54 1.49 0.96
N VAL A 45 7.27 1.87 -0.28
CA VAL A 45 5.92 2.18 -0.80
C VAL A 45 5.59 1.18 -1.91
N PRO A 46 4.95 0.04 -1.61
CA PRO A 46 4.58 -0.95 -2.61
C PRO A 46 3.31 -0.52 -3.36
N GLY A 47 3.24 -0.79 -4.68
CA GLY A 47 2.17 -0.32 -5.54
C GLY A 47 2.10 1.20 -5.55
N CYS A 48 3.26 1.87 -5.73
CA CYS A 48 3.42 3.31 -5.51
C CYS A 48 2.61 4.20 -6.47
N GLY A 49 2.07 3.64 -7.55
CA GLY A 49 1.16 4.32 -8.48
C GLY A 49 1.66 5.69 -8.96
N ALA A 50 0.86 6.74 -8.72
CA ALA A 50 1.20 8.11 -9.11
C ALA A 50 2.33 8.75 -8.26
N GLY A 51 2.74 8.11 -7.14
CA GLY A 51 3.88 8.51 -6.33
C GLY A 51 3.67 9.73 -5.42
N HIS A 52 2.44 10.05 -5.06
CA HIS A 52 2.16 11.17 -4.14
C HIS A 52 2.84 10.96 -2.78
N GLU A 53 2.74 9.76 -2.22
CA GLU A 53 3.33 9.36 -0.95
C GLU A 53 4.86 9.30 -1.04
N VAL A 54 5.39 8.81 -2.18
CA VAL A 54 6.84 8.75 -2.45
C VAL A 54 7.47 10.14 -2.36
N LEU A 55 6.85 11.13 -3.03
CA LEU A 55 7.34 12.51 -3.01
C LEU A 55 7.23 13.12 -1.61
N ALA A 56 6.11 12.91 -0.93
CA ALA A 56 5.90 13.44 0.42
C ALA A 56 6.91 12.88 1.43
N LEU A 57 7.16 11.57 1.40
CA LEU A 57 8.14 10.90 2.24
C LEU A 57 9.57 11.36 1.91
N ALA A 58 9.93 11.44 0.62
CA ALA A 58 11.24 11.95 0.22
C ALA A 58 11.45 13.40 0.64
N THR A 59 10.43 14.26 0.55
CA THR A 59 10.45 15.64 1.04
C THR A 59 10.66 15.69 2.56
N ALA A 60 10.05 14.75 3.28
CA ALA A 60 10.20 14.65 4.74
C ALA A 60 11.51 14.00 5.19
N GLY A 61 12.42 13.64 4.27
CA GLY A 61 13.76 13.14 4.58
C GLY A 61 13.86 11.64 4.82
N PHE A 62 12.88 10.85 4.33
CA PHE A 62 12.95 9.39 4.37
C PHE A 62 13.88 8.83 3.29
N ASP A 63 14.49 7.67 3.56
CA ASP A 63 15.13 6.83 2.55
C ASP A 63 14.06 5.93 1.89
N VAL A 64 13.52 6.42 0.77
CA VAL A 64 12.31 5.85 0.14
C VAL A 64 12.68 4.91 -0.99
N THR A 65 12.11 3.69 -0.95
CA THR A 65 12.01 2.79 -2.10
C THR A 65 10.55 2.74 -2.58
N ALA A 66 10.32 3.12 -3.82
CA ALA A 66 9.04 3.02 -4.51
C ALA A 66 9.02 1.75 -5.36
N LEU A 67 8.01 0.91 -5.20
CA LEU A 67 7.88 -0.35 -5.92
C LEU A 67 6.55 -0.40 -6.67
N ASP A 68 6.61 -0.62 -7.98
CA ASP A 68 5.43 -0.91 -8.81
C ASP A 68 5.84 -1.82 -9.96
N TYR A 69 4.90 -2.59 -10.51
CA TYR A 69 5.22 -3.41 -11.68
C TYR A 69 4.72 -2.80 -13.00
N ALA A 70 3.84 -1.78 -12.92
CA ALA A 70 3.33 -1.06 -14.08
C ALA A 70 4.36 -0.03 -14.57
N ASP A 71 4.75 -0.12 -15.84
CA ASP A 71 5.70 0.80 -16.47
C ASP A 71 5.27 2.26 -16.32
N GLU A 72 4.00 2.52 -16.55
CA GLU A 72 3.42 3.87 -16.50
C GLU A 72 3.53 4.48 -15.10
N ALA A 73 3.31 3.69 -14.05
CA ALA A 73 3.48 4.14 -12.67
C ALA A 73 4.95 4.48 -12.37
N VAL A 74 5.87 3.56 -12.74
CA VAL A 74 7.31 3.74 -12.55
C VAL A 74 7.82 5.01 -13.25
N GLN A 75 7.42 5.23 -14.50
CA GLN A 75 7.84 6.42 -15.26
C GLN A 75 7.28 7.71 -14.66
N ARG A 76 6.01 7.70 -14.20
CA ARG A 76 5.42 8.86 -13.51
C ARG A 76 6.21 9.24 -12.26
N VAL A 77 6.53 8.26 -11.41
CA VAL A 77 7.31 8.50 -10.18
C VAL A 77 8.68 9.08 -10.52
N ARG A 78 9.41 8.47 -11.46
CA ARG A 78 10.73 8.96 -11.90
C ARG A 78 10.68 10.41 -12.42
N THR A 79 9.69 10.71 -13.27
CA THR A 79 9.50 12.06 -13.83
C THR A 79 9.21 13.07 -12.71
N ARG A 80 8.34 12.74 -11.78
CA ARG A 80 7.97 13.63 -10.67
C ARG A 80 9.12 13.87 -9.71
N LEU A 81 9.90 12.84 -9.36
CA LEU A 81 11.10 12.97 -8.54
C LEU A 81 12.13 13.91 -9.21
N ALA A 82 12.40 13.69 -10.49
CA ALA A 82 13.32 14.53 -11.25
C ALA A 82 12.86 16.00 -11.30
N ALA A 83 11.57 16.25 -11.57
CA ALA A 83 10.99 17.59 -11.62
C ALA A 83 11.04 18.31 -10.25
N SER A 84 11.02 17.57 -9.15
CA SER A 84 11.06 18.11 -7.78
C SER A 84 12.46 18.16 -7.19
N GLY A 85 13.49 17.68 -7.89
CA GLY A 85 14.85 17.56 -7.35
C GLY A 85 14.98 16.57 -6.17
N LEU A 86 13.99 15.71 -6.00
CA LEU A 86 13.95 14.71 -4.92
C LEU A 86 14.59 13.38 -5.38
N ARG A 87 15.00 12.58 -4.41
CA ARG A 87 15.59 11.26 -4.66
C ARG A 87 14.80 10.18 -3.92
N ALA A 88 14.55 9.08 -4.62
CA ALA A 88 14.06 7.82 -4.10
C ALA A 88 14.55 6.69 -5.00
N GLU A 89 14.70 5.48 -4.48
CA GLU A 89 14.89 4.31 -5.31
C GLU A 89 13.54 3.95 -5.97
N VAL A 90 13.54 3.74 -7.28
CA VAL A 90 12.32 3.36 -8.03
C VAL A 90 12.54 2.03 -8.71
N VAL A 91 11.89 1.00 -8.18
CA VAL A 91 12.01 -0.39 -8.60
C VAL A 91 10.79 -0.79 -9.41
N GLN A 92 11.02 -1.36 -10.58
CA GLN A 92 9.98 -2.00 -11.37
C GLN A 92 10.00 -3.51 -11.10
N ALA A 93 9.06 -3.98 -10.31
CA ALA A 93 8.94 -5.41 -10.01
C ALA A 93 7.56 -5.75 -9.45
N ASP A 94 7.23 -7.05 -9.50
CA ASP A 94 6.01 -7.59 -8.93
C ASP A 94 6.17 -7.79 -7.41
N VAL A 95 5.31 -7.15 -6.64
CA VAL A 95 5.25 -7.23 -5.16
C VAL A 95 5.17 -8.68 -4.64
N ARG A 96 4.65 -9.60 -5.46
CA ARG A 96 4.53 -11.02 -5.10
C ARG A 96 5.87 -11.76 -5.07
N ASN A 97 6.88 -11.25 -5.78
CA ASN A 97 8.15 -11.97 -6.02
C ASN A 97 9.41 -11.19 -5.62
N TRP A 98 9.32 -9.86 -5.57
CA TRP A 98 10.46 -8.99 -5.31
C TRP A 98 11.02 -9.18 -3.90
N GLN A 99 12.35 -9.03 -3.77
CA GLN A 99 13.05 -9.04 -2.48
C GLN A 99 14.04 -7.88 -2.42
N PRO A 100 14.04 -7.09 -1.35
CA PRO A 100 15.06 -6.07 -1.12
C PRO A 100 16.38 -6.69 -0.70
N ALA A 101 17.49 -6.00 -0.96
CA ALA A 101 18.81 -6.38 -0.48
C ALA A 101 18.94 -6.26 1.06
N GLN A 102 18.18 -5.38 1.66
CA GLN A 102 18.15 -5.14 3.12
C GLN A 102 16.70 -4.87 3.56
N PRO A 103 16.32 -5.21 4.81
CA PRO A 103 14.99 -4.96 5.31
C PRO A 103 14.70 -3.46 5.48
N PHE A 104 13.44 -3.10 5.54
CA PHE A 104 12.94 -1.75 5.81
C PHE A 104 12.55 -1.58 7.28
N ASP A 105 12.62 -0.34 7.77
CA ASP A 105 12.12 0.03 9.09
C ASP A 105 10.59 0.18 9.06
N ALA A 106 10.06 0.64 7.93
CA ALA A 106 8.63 0.84 7.73
C ALA A 106 8.17 0.46 6.31
N VAL A 107 6.90 0.13 6.18
CA VAL A 107 6.19 0.02 4.91
C VAL A 107 4.95 0.91 4.97
N TRP A 108 4.73 1.71 3.93
CA TRP A 108 3.49 2.43 3.69
C TRP A 108 2.66 1.67 2.65
N GLU A 109 1.67 0.91 3.12
CA GLU A 109 0.78 0.10 2.28
C GLU A 109 -0.55 0.82 2.09
N GLN A 110 -0.81 1.27 0.88
CA GLN A 110 -2.03 1.95 0.48
C GLN A 110 -2.49 1.44 -0.88
N THR A 111 -3.69 0.88 -0.92
CA THR A 111 -4.36 0.41 -2.13
C THR A 111 -3.65 -0.69 -2.95
N CYS A 112 -2.47 -1.16 -2.56
CA CYS A 112 -1.80 -2.26 -3.23
C CYS A 112 -2.44 -3.61 -2.87
N LEU A 113 -2.69 -3.89 -1.59
CA LEU A 113 -3.34 -5.13 -1.15
C LEU A 113 -4.70 -5.32 -1.81
N CYS A 114 -5.55 -4.30 -1.79
CA CYS A 114 -6.88 -4.35 -2.39
C CYS A 114 -6.88 -4.38 -3.93
N ALA A 115 -5.74 -4.14 -4.56
CA ALA A 115 -5.54 -4.28 -6.00
C ALA A 115 -5.17 -5.71 -6.41
N LEU A 116 -4.64 -6.51 -5.49
CA LEU A 116 -4.30 -7.91 -5.70
C LEU A 116 -5.53 -8.81 -5.54
N TYR A 117 -5.65 -9.84 -6.39
CA TYR A 117 -6.70 -10.83 -6.20
C TYR A 117 -6.55 -11.53 -4.84
N PRO A 118 -7.64 -11.83 -4.10
CA PRO A 118 -7.57 -12.34 -2.73
C PRO A 118 -6.73 -13.60 -2.53
N ASP A 119 -6.61 -14.46 -3.53
CA ASP A 119 -5.73 -15.64 -3.45
C ASP A 119 -4.24 -15.28 -3.31
N ASP A 120 -3.84 -14.08 -3.73
CA ASP A 120 -2.48 -13.58 -3.58
C ASP A 120 -2.21 -12.92 -2.20
N TRP A 121 -3.24 -12.61 -1.41
CA TRP A 121 -3.08 -11.91 -0.13
C TRP A 121 -2.19 -12.64 0.90
N PRO A 122 -2.30 -13.96 1.09
CA PRO A 122 -1.41 -14.67 2.02
C PRO A 122 0.06 -14.54 1.60
N ARG A 123 0.33 -14.63 0.29
CA ARG A 123 1.68 -14.47 -0.26
C ARG A 123 2.20 -13.06 -0.06
N TYR A 124 1.37 -12.06 -0.35
CA TYR A 124 1.73 -10.65 -0.18
C TYR A 124 1.93 -10.27 1.29
N GLY A 125 1.07 -10.74 2.21
CA GLY A 125 1.25 -10.57 3.66
C GLY A 125 2.56 -11.17 4.16
N ALA A 126 2.95 -12.35 3.65
CA ALA A 126 4.24 -12.96 3.94
C ALA A 126 5.42 -12.14 3.36
N GLN A 127 5.25 -11.49 2.19
CA GLN A 127 6.26 -10.58 1.64
C GLN A 127 6.44 -9.35 2.53
N LEU A 128 5.34 -8.68 2.93
CA LEU A 128 5.38 -7.53 3.83
C LEU A 128 6.12 -7.84 5.13
N HIS A 129 5.90 -9.04 5.68
CA HIS A 129 6.61 -9.50 6.87
C HIS A 129 8.12 -9.67 6.61
N ARG A 130 8.52 -10.27 5.48
CA ARG A 130 9.93 -10.46 5.13
C ARG A 130 10.66 -9.16 4.84
N TRP A 131 9.97 -8.18 4.24
CA TRP A 131 10.57 -6.89 3.89
C TRP A 131 10.87 -5.99 5.09
N LEU A 132 10.15 -6.13 6.18
CA LEU A 132 10.37 -5.35 7.40
C LEU A 132 11.49 -5.94 8.24
N ALA A 133 12.23 -5.11 8.93
CA ALA A 133 13.10 -5.52 10.03
C ALA A 133 12.28 -6.01 11.24
N PRO A 134 12.81 -6.88 12.11
CA PRO A 134 12.17 -7.17 13.39
C PRO A 134 11.86 -5.89 14.17
N GLY A 135 10.62 -5.72 14.64
CA GLY A 135 10.16 -4.48 15.26
C GLY A 135 9.81 -3.35 14.28
N GLY A 136 9.92 -3.59 12.98
CA GLY A 136 9.52 -2.64 11.95
C GLY A 136 7.99 -2.49 11.85
N TRP A 137 7.55 -1.41 11.20
CA TRP A 137 6.16 -0.96 11.21
C TRP A 137 5.52 -1.05 9.83
N LEU A 138 4.34 -1.67 9.77
CA LEU A 138 3.47 -1.66 8.61
C LEU A 138 2.34 -0.65 8.84
N HIS A 139 2.42 0.49 8.16
CA HIS A 139 1.33 1.45 8.05
C HIS A 139 0.43 0.97 6.92
N VAL A 140 -0.77 0.50 7.24
CA VAL A 140 -1.65 -0.14 6.26
C VAL A 140 -3.05 0.47 6.26
N LEU A 141 -3.61 0.57 5.07
CA LEU A 141 -4.96 1.09 4.80
C LEU A 141 -5.80 -0.03 4.19
N PHE A 142 -6.64 -0.69 4.99
CA PHE A 142 -7.53 -1.75 4.52
C PHE A 142 -8.79 -1.18 3.88
N MET A 143 -8.90 -1.33 2.57
CA MET A 143 -10.03 -0.85 1.79
C MET A 143 -11.33 -1.55 2.19
N GLN A 144 -12.31 -0.75 2.58
CA GLN A 144 -13.67 -1.18 2.90
C GLN A 144 -14.62 -0.78 1.78
N VAL A 145 -14.94 -1.74 0.91
CA VAL A 145 -15.80 -1.54 -0.25
C VAL A 145 -16.98 -2.49 -0.14
N PRO A 146 -18.18 -1.99 0.17
CA PRO A 146 -19.37 -2.83 0.14
C PRO A 146 -19.55 -3.50 -1.23
N ARG A 147 -19.72 -4.80 -1.25
CA ARG A 147 -19.92 -5.62 -2.46
C ARG A 147 -21.24 -6.40 -2.35
N PRO A 148 -22.29 -6.00 -3.07
CA PRO A 148 -23.59 -6.69 -3.01
C PRO A 148 -23.51 -8.18 -3.35
N GLY A 149 -22.60 -8.56 -4.28
CA GLY A 149 -22.39 -9.95 -4.70
C GLY A 149 -21.66 -10.83 -3.68
N ALA A 150 -21.07 -10.24 -2.62
CA ALA A 150 -20.31 -10.99 -1.61
C ALA A 150 -21.19 -12.04 -0.88
N ALA A 151 -22.47 -11.73 -0.64
CA ALA A 151 -23.43 -12.65 -0.04
C ALA A 151 -23.70 -13.88 -0.90
N GLN A 152 -23.47 -13.79 -2.21
CA GLN A 152 -23.57 -14.89 -3.18
C GLN A 152 -22.20 -15.57 -3.42
N GLY A 153 -21.16 -15.19 -2.67
CA GLY A 153 -19.81 -15.74 -2.82
C GLY A 153 -19.02 -15.18 -4.01
N TRP A 154 -19.45 -14.05 -4.59
CA TRP A 154 -18.74 -13.44 -5.72
C TRP A 154 -17.56 -12.59 -5.21
N VAL A 155 -16.43 -12.72 -5.89
CA VAL A 155 -15.23 -11.90 -5.64
C VAL A 155 -15.21 -10.77 -6.66
N GLU A 156 -15.51 -9.56 -6.21
CA GLU A 156 -15.62 -8.36 -7.05
C GLU A 156 -14.51 -7.36 -6.72
N GLY A 157 -13.80 -6.91 -7.74
CA GLY A 157 -12.70 -5.95 -7.61
C GLY A 157 -11.91 -5.82 -8.91
N PRO A 158 -10.82 -5.04 -8.97
CA PRO A 158 -10.34 -4.16 -7.89
C PRO A 158 -11.18 -2.88 -7.73
N PRO A 159 -11.15 -2.23 -6.57
CA PRO A 159 -10.54 -2.70 -5.33
C PRO A 159 -11.33 -3.85 -4.69
N TYR A 160 -10.62 -4.84 -4.14
CA TYR A 160 -11.22 -5.93 -3.37
C TYR A 160 -11.47 -5.50 -1.93
N HIS A 161 -12.59 -5.94 -1.35
CA HIS A 161 -12.94 -5.63 0.03
C HIS A 161 -12.01 -6.34 1.01
N CYS A 162 -11.26 -5.58 1.81
CA CYS A 162 -10.35 -6.11 2.82
C CYS A 162 -11.11 -6.33 4.16
N ASP A 163 -11.95 -7.36 4.23
CA ASP A 163 -12.66 -7.71 5.47
C ASP A 163 -11.68 -7.88 6.64
N ILE A 164 -12.01 -7.31 7.80
CA ILE A 164 -11.08 -7.28 8.94
C ILE A 164 -10.73 -8.67 9.46
N ASN A 165 -11.62 -9.67 9.38
CA ASN A 165 -11.33 -11.02 9.81
C ASN A 165 -10.42 -11.72 8.79
N ALA A 166 -10.62 -11.49 7.49
CA ALA A 166 -9.71 -11.94 6.45
C ALA A 166 -8.32 -11.31 6.64
N MET A 167 -8.25 -10.02 6.96
CA MET A 167 -6.98 -9.34 7.23
C MET A 167 -6.28 -9.91 8.47
N ARG A 168 -7.01 -10.28 9.52
CA ARG A 168 -6.42 -10.98 10.69
C ARG A 168 -5.86 -12.35 10.34
N ALA A 169 -6.40 -13.05 9.35
CA ALA A 169 -5.83 -14.29 8.85
C ALA A 169 -4.56 -14.06 8.00
N VAL A 170 -4.55 -13.00 7.18
CA VAL A 170 -3.37 -12.60 6.36
C VAL A 170 -2.23 -12.07 7.23
N PHE A 171 -2.56 -11.36 8.31
CA PHE A 171 -1.61 -10.75 9.25
C PHE A 171 -1.80 -11.35 10.66
N PRO A 172 -1.45 -12.64 10.87
CA PRO A 172 -1.74 -13.35 12.12
C PRO A 172 -0.97 -12.77 13.32
N ALA A 173 -1.57 -12.83 14.50
CA ALA A 173 -1.00 -12.30 15.74
C ALA A 173 0.33 -12.96 16.17
N THR A 174 0.69 -14.10 15.59
CA THR A 174 1.99 -14.75 15.77
C THR A 174 3.13 -13.96 15.10
N HIS A 175 2.83 -13.19 14.07
CA HIS A 175 3.79 -12.41 13.29
C HIS A 175 3.62 -10.90 13.42
N TRP A 176 2.43 -10.45 13.90
CA TRP A 176 2.07 -9.05 13.92
C TRP A 176 1.42 -8.65 15.23
N ARG A 177 1.89 -7.55 15.83
CA ARG A 177 1.19 -6.89 16.91
C ARG A 177 0.18 -5.88 16.33
N TRP A 178 -1.09 -6.15 16.58
CA TRP A 178 -2.19 -5.31 16.15
C TRP A 178 -2.48 -4.21 17.16
N PRO A 179 -2.86 -2.99 16.72
CA PRO A 179 -3.41 -1.98 17.60
C PRO A 179 -4.76 -2.42 18.15
N LYS A 180 -5.15 -1.83 19.28
CA LYS A 180 -6.51 -2.03 19.81
C LYS A 180 -7.52 -1.19 19.03
N PRO A 181 -8.76 -1.67 18.76
CA PRO A 181 -9.82 -0.85 18.19
C PRO A 181 -10.23 0.28 19.17
N PRO A 182 -10.91 1.37 18.70
CA PRO A 182 -11.37 1.55 17.32
C PRO A 182 -10.24 1.92 16.35
N TYR A 183 -10.36 1.46 15.08
CA TYR A 183 -9.43 1.81 14.02
C TYR A 183 -9.84 3.12 13.34
N ALA A 184 -8.87 3.90 12.86
CA ALA A 184 -9.14 5.12 12.11
C ALA A 184 -9.91 4.78 10.81
N GLN A 185 -11.00 5.51 10.56
CA GLN A 185 -11.76 5.41 9.33
C GLN A 185 -11.49 6.65 8.49
N ILE A 186 -11.06 6.45 7.25
CA ILE A 186 -10.71 7.52 6.32
C ILE A 186 -11.59 7.35 5.08
N ALA A 187 -12.40 8.36 4.75
CA ALA A 187 -13.24 8.33 3.56
C ALA A 187 -12.40 8.14 2.29
N HIS A 188 -12.89 7.34 1.34
CA HIS A 188 -12.26 7.14 0.05
C HIS A 188 -13.17 7.64 -1.07
N GLY A 189 -12.87 8.85 -1.58
CA GLY A 189 -13.76 9.56 -2.51
C GLY A 189 -15.09 10.02 -1.86
N ASP A 190 -16.08 10.30 -2.69
CA ASP A 190 -17.40 10.81 -2.27
C ASP A 190 -18.43 9.70 -1.99
N GLY A 191 -18.01 8.43 -2.15
CA GLY A 191 -18.89 7.26 -1.99
C GLY A 191 -18.89 6.68 -0.58
N PRO A 192 -19.60 5.55 -0.37
CA PRO A 192 -19.65 4.86 0.92
C PRO A 192 -18.37 4.09 1.26
N GLN A 193 -17.37 4.16 0.42
CA GLN A 193 -16.09 3.48 0.59
C GLN A 193 -15.23 4.22 1.60
N PHE A 194 -14.50 3.47 2.40
CA PHE A 194 -13.52 4.03 3.35
C PHE A 194 -12.35 3.09 3.54
N GLU A 195 -11.33 3.58 4.19
CA GLU A 195 -10.16 2.78 4.56
C GLU A 195 -10.05 2.68 6.07
N LEU A 196 -9.72 1.49 6.57
CA LEU A 196 -9.31 1.31 7.96
C LEU A 196 -7.81 1.52 8.06
N GLY A 197 -7.39 2.59 8.71
CA GLY A 197 -5.98 2.91 8.92
C GLY A 197 -5.44 2.27 10.19
N LEU A 198 -4.44 1.41 10.03
CA LEU A 198 -3.77 0.70 11.12
C LEU A 198 -2.25 0.88 11.04
N VAL A 199 -1.59 0.62 12.16
CA VAL A 199 -0.14 0.44 12.23
C VAL A 199 0.10 -0.88 12.92
N LEU A 200 0.64 -1.85 12.18
CA LEU A 200 1.00 -3.17 12.70
C LEU A 200 2.51 -3.18 12.95
N GLU A 201 2.94 -3.77 14.06
CA GLU A 201 4.36 -3.98 14.34
C GLU A 201 4.72 -5.43 14.00
N ARG A 202 5.81 -5.61 13.23
CA ARG A 202 6.37 -6.93 13.02
C ARG A 202 6.94 -7.45 14.33
N THR A 203 6.43 -8.56 14.83
CA THR A 203 7.00 -9.22 16.02
C THR A 203 8.38 -9.79 15.71
N PRO A 204 9.33 -9.76 16.65
CA PRO A 204 10.53 -10.58 16.55
C PRO A 204 10.12 -12.05 16.41
N GLY A 205 10.55 -12.72 15.35
CA GLY A 205 10.35 -14.17 15.17
C GLY A 205 11.21 -14.98 16.11
#